data_4f87a578ab6ad37acd04d2e9004db592
#
_entry.id   4f87a578ab6ad37acd04d2e9004db592
#
_cell.length_a   1.000
_cell.length_b   1.000
_cell.length_c   1.000
_cell.angle_alpha   90.00
_cell.angle_beta   90.00
_cell.angle_gamma   90.00
#
_symmetry.space_group_name_H-M   'P 1'
#
loop_
_entity.id
_entity.type
_entity.pdbx_description
1 polymer ?
#
loop_
_entity_poly.entity_id
_entity_poly.type
_entity_poly.pdbx_seq_one_letter_code
_entity_poly.pdbx_strand_id
1 'polypeptide(L)'
;MTIRVGINGFGRIGRMVLRAAVQNFSDIEVVGINDLLEPDYLAYMLKYDSVHGRFKGVVSVEGNTLVVNGKKIRLTAVKDPAELKWSEVGADIVVESTGLFLTKETCEKHIAAGAKKVIQSAPSKDDTPMFVFGVNDKTYAGQTIISNASCTTNCLAPVAKVLNDNWGIKRGLMTTVHAATATQKTVDGPSNKDWRGGRGILENIIPSSTGAAKAVGKVIPELNKKLTGMAFRVPTSDVSVVDLTVELNKETTYADICAAMKAASQGAMKGVLGYTDEKVVATDFRGESCTSVFDADAGMALDGTFVKIVAWYDNEWGYSCKVLEMVRVMAK
;
A
#
# COMPACT_ATOMS: atom_id res chain seq x y z
N MET A 1 -0.61 -9.38 -23.69
CA MET A 1 0.15 -8.13 -23.96
C MET A 1 0.89 -7.75 -22.68
N THR A 2 2.12 -7.27 -22.80
CA THR A 2 2.88 -6.76 -21.66
C THR A 2 2.38 -5.37 -21.31
N ILE A 3 2.06 -5.12 -20.03
CA ILE A 3 1.62 -3.83 -19.52
C ILE A 3 2.86 -2.98 -19.27
N ARG A 4 2.93 -1.80 -19.88
CA ARG A 4 4.08 -0.89 -19.77
C ARG A 4 3.82 0.17 -18.71
N VAL A 5 4.68 0.20 -17.68
CA VAL A 5 4.49 1.04 -16.50
C VAL A 5 5.56 2.12 -16.40
N GLY A 6 5.12 3.35 -16.19
CA GLY A 6 5.97 4.45 -15.72
C GLY A 6 5.89 4.57 -14.20
N ILE A 7 6.97 4.98 -13.55
CA ILE A 7 7.02 5.27 -12.10
C ILE A 7 7.44 6.72 -11.91
N ASN A 8 6.61 7.52 -11.24
CA ASN A 8 6.96 8.86 -10.81
C ASN A 8 7.24 8.87 -9.31
N GLY A 9 8.49 9.13 -8.93
CA GLY A 9 8.99 9.00 -7.56
C GLY A 9 9.59 7.62 -7.27
N PHE A 10 10.91 7.57 -7.09
CA PHE A 10 11.66 6.33 -6.83
C PHE A 10 12.07 6.21 -5.35
N GLY A 11 11.17 6.67 -4.46
CA GLY A 11 11.23 6.48 -3.01
C GLY A 11 11.01 5.02 -2.60
N ARG A 12 10.64 4.78 -1.34
CA ARG A 12 10.40 3.41 -0.84
C ARG A 12 9.43 2.63 -1.73
N ILE A 13 8.24 3.19 -1.99
CA ILE A 13 7.19 2.49 -2.74
C ILE A 13 7.55 2.34 -4.21
N GLY A 14 8.05 3.39 -4.88
CA GLY A 14 8.46 3.28 -6.28
C GLY A 14 9.53 2.20 -6.52
N ARG A 15 10.51 2.07 -5.60
CA ARG A 15 11.51 1.00 -5.65
C ARG A 15 10.92 -0.38 -5.41
N MET A 16 9.99 -0.52 -4.44
CA MET A 16 9.34 -1.80 -4.18
C MET A 16 8.41 -2.21 -5.33
N VAL A 17 7.74 -1.26 -5.97
CA VAL A 17 6.96 -1.52 -7.20
C VAL A 17 7.87 -2.08 -8.31
N LEU A 18 9.05 -1.48 -8.55
CA LEU A 18 9.99 -2.03 -9.54
C LEU A 18 10.49 -3.42 -9.12
N ARG A 19 10.90 -3.61 -7.86
CA ARG A 19 11.36 -4.92 -7.37
C ARG A 19 10.28 -5.98 -7.52
N ALA A 20 9.05 -5.68 -7.13
CA ALA A 20 7.92 -6.59 -7.26
C ALA A 20 7.60 -6.89 -8.73
N ALA A 21 7.60 -5.88 -9.61
CA ALA A 21 7.38 -6.06 -11.05
C ALA A 21 8.39 -7.06 -11.64
N VAL A 22 9.68 -6.90 -11.32
CA VAL A 22 10.75 -7.79 -11.83
C VAL A 22 10.65 -9.20 -11.26
N GLN A 23 10.25 -9.35 -9.99
CA GLN A 23 10.27 -10.64 -9.29
C GLN A 23 8.99 -11.45 -9.45
N ASN A 24 7.82 -10.80 -9.48
CA ASN A 24 6.53 -11.47 -9.32
C ASN A 24 5.53 -11.23 -10.47
N PHE A 25 5.83 -10.28 -11.41
CA PHE A 25 4.86 -9.86 -12.42
C PHE A 25 5.47 -9.90 -13.83
N SER A 26 5.56 -11.08 -14.42
CA SER A 26 6.17 -11.28 -15.75
C SER A 26 5.42 -10.58 -16.89
N ASP A 27 4.18 -10.19 -16.68
CA ASP A 27 3.31 -9.46 -17.62
C ASP A 27 3.39 -7.94 -17.48
N ILE A 28 4.18 -7.42 -16.52
CA ILE A 28 4.41 -5.98 -16.30
C ILE A 28 5.87 -5.63 -16.60
N GLU A 29 6.07 -4.56 -17.35
CA GLU A 29 7.37 -4.01 -17.67
C GLU A 29 7.46 -2.54 -17.24
N VAL A 30 8.43 -2.20 -16.41
CA VAL A 30 8.73 -0.79 -16.08
C VAL A 30 9.59 -0.22 -17.21
N VAL A 31 9.12 0.84 -17.86
CA VAL A 31 9.74 1.44 -19.05
C VAL A 31 10.35 2.82 -18.82
N GLY A 32 9.94 3.48 -17.74
CA GLY A 32 10.46 4.80 -17.36
C GLY A 32 10.30 5.06 -15.87
N ILE A 33 11.26 5.77 -15.31
CA ILE A 33 11.27 6.22 -13.92
C ILE A 33 11.64 7.70 -13.91
N ASN A 34 10.90 8.49 -13.13
CA ASN A 34 11.24 9.87 -12.85
C ASN A 34 11.56 10.02 -11.36
N ASP A 35 12.73 10.58 -11.08
CA ASP A 35 13.13 11.01 -9.73
C ASP A 35 14.18 12.12 -9.88
N LEU A 36 14.29 13.01 -8.90
CA LEU A 36 15.21 14.17 -8.97
C LEU A 36 16.66 13.85 -8.60
N LEU A 37 16.94 12.58 -8.28
CA LEU A 37 18.27 12.10 -7.90
C LEU A 37 19.05 11.61 -9.12
N GLU A 38 20.37 11.56 -8.99
CA GLU A 38 21.29 11.11 -10.03
C GLU A 38 21.10 9.62 -10.36
N PRO A 39 21.28 9.20 -11.64
CA PRO A 39 21.09 7.83 -12.08
C PRO A 39 21.88 6.77 -11.28
N ASP A 40 23.13 7.03 -10.99
CA ASP A 40 23.99 6.10 -10.23
C ASP A 40 23.48 5.90 -8.80
N TYR A 41 22.94 6.96 -8.19
CA TYR A 41 22.38 6.88 -6.86
C TYR A 41 21.04 6.13 -6.86
N LEU A 42 20.21 6.29 -7.88
CA LEU A 42 18.98 5.49 -8.05
C LEU A 42 19.31 4.00 -8.20
N ALA A 43 20.34 3.66 -8.99
CA ALA A 43 20.83 2.28 -9.12
C ALA A 43 21.37 1.73 -7.79
N TYR A 44 22.13 2.54 -7.05
CA TYR A 44 22.62 2.16 -5.71
C TYR A 44 21.46 1.84 -4.76
N MET A 45 20.46 2.72 -4.68
CA MET A 45 19.28 2.51 -3.83
C MET A 45 18.43 1.30 -4.25
N LEU A 46 18.42 0.95 -5.54
CA LEU A 46 17.76 -0.27 -6.00
C LEU A 46 18.52 -1.52 -5.56
N LYS A 47 19.87 -1.48 -5.68
CA LYS A 47 20.73 -2.61 -5.33
C LYS A 47 20.71 -2.95 -3.85
N TYR A 48 20.70 -1.95 -2.98
CA TYR A 48 20.88 -2.11 -1.55
C TYR A 48 19.70 -1.56 -0.78
N ASP A 49 19.12 -2.36 0.09
CA ASP A 49 17.99 -1.97 0.93
C ASP A 49 18.16 -2.59 2.31
N SER A 50 18.02 -1.76 3.35
CA SER A 50 18.22 -2.20 4.74
C SER A 50 17.09 -3.11 5.24
N VAL A 51 15.92 -3.04 4.63
CA VAL A 51 14.74 -3.82 5.01
C VAL A 51 14.63 -5.09 4.17
N HIS A 52 14.63 -4.93 2.84
CA HIS A 52 14.39 -6.01 1.87
C HIS A 52 15.67 -6.62 1.31
N GLY A 53 16.83 -6.21 1.82
CA GLY A 53 18.13 -6.76 1.43
C GLY A 53 18.56 -6.39 0.00
N ARG A 54 19.58 -7.08 -0.49
CA ARG A 54 20.10 -6.86 -1.84
C ARG A 54 19.06 -7.26 -2.90
N PHE A 55 18.97 -6.44 -3.95
CA PHE A 55 18.15 -6.77 -5.12
C PHE A 55 18.67 -8.06 -5.79
N LYS A 56 17.76 -8.99 -6.04
CA LYS A 56 18.09 -10.28 -6.68
C LYS A 56 18.10 -10.10 -8.20
N GLY A 57 19.15 -9.49 -8.73
CA GLY A 57 19.30 -9.24 -10.16
C GLY A 57 20.50 -8.37 -10.46
N VAL A 58 20.74 -8.14 -11.76
CA VAL A 58 21.83 -7.30 -12.27
C VAL A 58 21.28 -5.88 -12.51
N VAL A 59 21.97 -4.89 -11.96
CA VAL A 59 21.61 -3.47 -12.12
C VAL A 59 22.85 -2.71 -12.58
N SER A 60 22.74 -1.95 -13.66
CA SER A 60 23.75 -1.03 -14.18
C SER A 60 23.11 0.27 -14.67
N VAL A 61 23.94 1.25 -14.99
CA VAL A 61 23.53 2.55 -15.54
C VAL A 61 24.28 2.79 -16.85
N GLU A 62 23.57 3.25 -17.86
CA GLU A 62 24.10 3.68 -19.16
C GLU A 62 23.58 5.10 -19.45
N GLY A 63 24.34 6.13 -19.05
CA GLY A 63 23.87 7.52 -19.11
C GLY A 63 22.58 7.72 -18.29
N ASN A 64 21.52 8.18 -18.92
CA ASN A 64 20.20 8.36 -18.30
C ASN A 64 19.30 7.10 -18.43
N THR A 65 19.89 5.93 -18.42
CA THR A 65 19.16 4.66 -18.55
C THR A 65 19.57 3.72 -17.44
N LEU A 66 18.60 3.27 -16.65
CA LEU A 66 18.76 2.19 -15.69
C LEU A 66 18.59 0.87 -16.44
N VAL A 67 19.54 -0.04 -16.29
CA VAL A 67 19.45 -1.38 -16.90
C VAL A 67 19.26 -2.40 -15.81
N VAL A 68 18.12 -3.10 -15.83
CA VAL A 68 17.76 -4.11 -14.83
C VAL A 68 17.54 -5.44 -15.54
N ASN A 69 18.38 -6.43 -15.24
CA ASN A 69 18.38 -7.74 -15.91
C ASN A 69 18.38 -7.63 -17.45
N GLY A 70 19.16 -6.69 -17.98
CA GLY A 70 19.26 -6.43 -19.42
C GLY A 70 18.11 -5.57 -20.00
N LYS A 71 17.07 -5.26 -19.26
CA LYS A 71 15.99 -4.38 -19.72
C LYS A 71 16.32 -2.92 -19.42
N LYS A 72 16.13 -2.07 -20.43
CA LYS A 72 16.43 -0.63 -20.37
C LYS A 72 15.22 0.15 -19.87
N ILE A 73 15.42 0.96 -18.85
CA ILE A 73 14.42 1.84 -18.21
C ILE A 73 14.91 3.27 -18.34
N ARG A 74 14.15 4.13 -19.01
CA ARG A 74 14.50 5.55 -19.12
C ARG A 74 14.44 6.23 -17.77
N LEU A 75 15.48 6.99 -17.42
CA LEU A 75 15.50 7.86 -16.23
C LEU A 75 15.29 9.32 -16.64
N THR A 76 14.50 10.03 -15.87
CA THR A 76 14.29 11.48 -15.99
C THR A 76 14.36 12.14 -14.62
N ALA A 77 14.72 13.45 -14.59
CA ALA A 77 14.79 14.27 -13.38
C ALA A 77 13.94 15.55 -13.58
N VAL A 78 12.64 15.38 -13.79
CA VAL A 78 11.71 16.43 -14.17
C VAL A 78 10.74 16.71 -13.01
N LYS A 79 10.55 17.98 -12.67
CA LYS A 79 9.67 18.38 -11.55
C LYS A 79 8.19 18.42 -11.93
N ASP A 80 7.87 18.88 -13.14
CA ASP A 80 6.48 18.96 -13.61
C ASP A 80 6.09 17.67 -14.35
N PRO A 81 5.14 16.90 -13.86
CA PRO A 81 4.71 15.66 -14.53
C PRO A 81 4.23 15.85 -15.97
N ALA A 82 3.77 17.03 -16.36
CA ALA A 82 3.34 17.34 -17.73
C ALA A 82 4.49 17.23 -18.76
N GLU A 83 5.74 17.37 -18.32
CA GLU A 83 6.93 17.35 -19.17
C GLU A 83 7.59 15.95 -19.25
N LEU A 84 7.02 14.93 -18.62
CA LEU A 84 7.63 13.60 -18.49
C LEU A 84 7.62 12.77 -19.78
N LYS A 85 6.83 13.17 -20.79
CA LYS A 85 6.80 12.53 -22.12
C LYS A 85 6.67 11.00 -22.04
N TRP A 86 5.68 10.52 -21.33
CA TRP A 86 5.42 9.08 -21.15
C TRP A 86 5.16 8.37 -22.47
N SER A 87 4.63 9.08 -23.48
CA SER A 87 4.42 8.56 -24.82
C SER A 87 5.72 8.09 -25.50
N GLU A 88 6.87 8.75 -25.26
CA GLU A 88 8.15 8.37 -25.87
C GLU A 88 8.64 6.98 -25.43
N VAL A 89 8.26 6.55 -24.22
CA VAL A 89 8.56 5.20 -23.72
C VAL A 89 7.36 4.27 -23.78
N GLY A 90 6.23 4.74 -24.29
CA GLY A 90 5.00 3.97 -24.42
C GLY A 90 4.46 3.46 -23.09
N ALA A 91 4.54 4.27 -22.03
CA ALA A 91 3.97 3.91 -20.75
C ALA A 91 2.44 3.93 -20.83
N ASP A 92 1.81 2.79 -20.55
CA ASP A 92 0.35 2.67 -20.52
C ASP A 92 -0.21 3.24 -19.22
N ILE A 93 0.39 2.89 -18.11
CA ILE A 93 -0.06 3.26 -16.75
C ILE A 93 1.11 3.85 -15.98
N VAL A 94 0.87 4.97 -15.30
CA VAL A 94 1.86 5.60 -14.40
C VAL A 94 1.49 5.31 -12.96
N VAL A 95 2.45 4.79 -12.19
CA VAL A 95 2.39 4.74 -10.73
C VAL A 95 2.92 6.04 -10.18
N GLU A 96 2.04 6.85 -9.59
CA GLU A 96 2.38 8.09 -8.91
C GLU A 96 2.76 7.79 -7.46
N SER A 97 4.04 7.83 -7.14
CA SER A 97 4.59 7.44 -5.83
C SER A 97 5.47 8.52 -5.17
N THR A 98 5.35 9.78 -5.61
CA THR A 98 6.03 10.91 -4.98
C THR A 98 5.38 11.36 -3.68
N GLY A 99 4.09 11.09 -3.49
CA GLY A 99 3.28 11.64 -2.40
C GLY A 99 2.92 13.13 -2.55
N LEU A 100 3.22 13.73 -3.71
CA LEU A 100 2.98 15.16 -3.99
C LEU A 100 1.71 15.37 -4.83
N PHE A 101 1.50 14.54 -5.86
CA PHE A 101 0.42 14.67 -6.83
C PHE A 101 -0.74 13.75 -6.44
N LEU A 102 -1.57 14.19 -5.48
CA LEU A 102 -2.59 13.37 -4.82
C LEU A 102 -4.03 13.81 -5.13
N THR A 103 -4.22 14.54 -6.22
CA THR A 103 -5.54 14.95 -6.73
C THR A 103 -5.68 14.54 -8.19
N LYS A 104 -6.92 14.43 -8.65
CA LYS A 104 -7.22 14.17 -10.06
C LYS A 104 -6.53 15.18 -10.97
N GLU A 105 -6.69 16.48 -10.67
CA GLU A 105 -6.08 17.57 -11.43
C GLU A 105 -4.57 17.42 -11.57
N THR A 106 -3.88 17.12 -10.47
CA THR A 106 -2.41 16.97 -10.51
C THR A 106 -1.98 15.72 -11.26
N CYS A 107 -2.76 14.63 -11.23
CA CYS A 107 -2.51 13.41 -11.98
C CYS A 107 -2.84 13.55 -13.47
N GLU A 108 -3.74 14.44 -13.88
CA GLU A 108 -4.04 14.73 -15.28
C GLU A 108 -2.81 15.23 -16.05
N LYS A 109 -1.81 15.79 -15.37
CA LYS A 109 -0.51 16.13 -15.95
C LYS A 109 0.22 14.91 -16.55
N HIS A 110 0.11 13.74 -15.92
CA HIS A 110 0.68 12.51 -16.49
C HIS A 110 -0.06 12.06 -17.75
N ILE A 111 -1.38 12.28 -17.79
CA ILE A 111 -2.18 12.00 -18.99
C ILE A 111 -1.77 12.94 -20.13
N ALA A 112 -1.60 14.24 -19.82
CA ALA A 112 -1.09 15.22 -20.78
C ALA A 112 0.32 14.87 -21.30
N ALA A 113 1.15 14.24 -20.48
CA ALA A 113 2.47 13.74 -20.84
C ALA A 113 2.43 12.41 -21.64
N GLY A 114 1.24 11.86 -21.91
CA GLY A 114 1.02 10.70 -22.78
C GLY A 114 0.81 9.37 -22.08
N ALA A 115 0.63 9.34 -20.76
CA ALA A 115 0.14 8.15 -20.07
C ALA A 115 -1.35 7.93 -20.36
N LYS A 116 -1.79 6.67 -20.46
CA LYS A 116 -3.22 6.37 -20.65
C LYS A 116 -3.99 6.40 -19.33
N LYS A 117 -3.37 5.96 -18.25
CA LYS A 117 -3.98 5.86 -16.91
C LYS A 117 -2.95 6.17 -15.82
N VAL A 118 -3.44 6.55 -14.62
CA VAL A 118 -2.61 6.86 -13.45
C VAL A 118 -3.16 6.16 -12.22
N ILE A 119 -2.28 5.54 -11.44
CA ILE A 119 -2.60 5.01 -10.11
C ILE A 119 -1.77 5.72 -9.05
N GLN A 120 -2.43 6.40 -8.12
CA GLN A 120 -1.80 7.00 -6.95
C GLN A 120 -1.45 5.92 -5.92
N SER A 121 -0.21 5.84 -5.48
CA SER A 121 0.23 4.95 -4.41
C SER A 121 0.02 5.55 -3.01
N ALA A 122 -1.07 6.29 -2.84
CA ALA A 122 -1.46 6.94 -1.59
C ALA A 122 -2.96 7.27 -1.63
N PRO A 123 -3.59 7.54 -0.48
CA PRO A 123 -4.95 8.05 -0.45
C PRO A 123 -5.05 9.37 -1.20
N SER A 124 -6.04 9.50 -2.08
CA SER A 124 -6.31 10.77 -2.75
C SER A 124 -6.80 11.83 -1.77
N LYS A 125 -6.48 13.10 -2.06
CA LYS A 125 -6.92 14.27 -1.29
C LYS A 125 -8.24 14.84 -1.78
N ASP A 126 -8.77 14.33 -2.87
CA ASP A 126 -10.05 14.70 -3.48
C ASP A 126 -10.99 13.48 -3.59
N ASP A 127 -11.95 13.52 -4.51
CA ASP A 127 -12.93 12.49 -4.78
C ASP A 127 -12.45 11.43 -5.80
N THR A 128 -11.15 11.40 -6.14
CA THR A 128 -10.58 10.36 -7.01
C THR A 128 -10.98 8.98 -6.50
N PRO A 129 -11.55 8.11 -7.35
CA PRO A 129 -11.98 6.77 -6.96
C PRO A 129 -10.88 5.95 -6.31
N MET A 130 -11.20 5.33 -5.17
CA MET A 130 -10.26 4.57 -4.37
C MET A 130 -10.57 3.10 -4.44
N PHE A 131 -9.56 2.29 -4.70
CA PHE A 131 -9.68 0.84 -4.81
C PHE A 131 -8.74 0.12 -3.86
N VAL A 132 -9.22 -1.00 -3.35
CA VAL A 132 -8.43 -2.01 -2.61
C VAL A 132 -8.64 -3.34 -3.33
N PHE A 133 -7.57 -3.90 -3.86
CA PHE A 133 -7.61 -5.17 -4.58
C PHE A 133 -8.15 -6.29 -3.69
N GLY A 134 -9.06 -7.11 -4.22
CA GLY A 134 -9.78 -8.16 -3.49
C GLY A 134 -10.96 -7.68 -2.65
N VAL A 135 -11.21 -6.37 -2.58
CA VAL A 135 -12.34 -5.78 -1.84
C VAL A 135 -13.36 -5.15 -2.78
N ASN A 136 -12.95 -4.15 -3.55
CA ASN A 136 -13.82 -3.42 -4.49
C ASN A 136 -13.25 -3.27 -5.90
N ASP A 137 -12.16 -3.95 -6.23
CA ASP A 137 -11.52 -3.93 -7.56
C ASP A 137 -12.48 -4.32 -8.69
N LYS A 138 -13.46 -5.19 -8.40
CA LYS A 138 -14.50 -5.60 -9.36
C LYS A 138 -15.46 -4.47 -9.76
N THR A 139 -15.47 -3.37 -9.01
CA THR A 139 -16.28 -2.19 -9.34
C THR A 139 -15.53 -1.20 -10.24
N TYR A 140 -14.28 -1.53 -10.61
CA TYR A 140 -13.53 -0.71 -11.58
C TYR A 140 -14.24 -0.73 -12.94
N ALA A 141 -14.54 0.44 -13.46
CA ALA A 141 -15.32 0.65 -14.69
C ALA A 141 -14.56 1.54 -15.72
N GLY A 142 -13.22 1.42 -15.76
CA GLY A 142 -12.40 2.12 -16.73
C GLY A 142 -11.93 3.52 -16.32
N GLN A 143 -11.99 3.87 -15.05
CA GLN A 143 -11.49 5.15 -14.53
C GLN A 143 -10.02 5.36 -14.93
N THR A 144 -9.72 6.56 -15.44
CA THR A 144 -8.38 6.92 -15.93
C THR A 144 -7.39 7.17 -14.79
N ILE A 145 -7.88 7.74 -13.69
CA ILE A 145 -7.08 8.07 -12.51
C ILE A 145 -7.76 7.46 -11.30
N ILE A 146 -6.99 6.66 -10.53
CA ILE A 146 -7.46 6.01 -9.32
C ILE A 146 -6.45 6.15 -8.19
N SER A 147 -6.90 5.91 -6.96
CA SER A 147 -6.05 5.76 -5.78
C SER A 147 -6.07 4.30 -5.30
N ASN A 148 -4.89 3.76 -4.98
CA ASN A 148 -4.74 2.44 -4.34
C ASN A 148 -4.91 2.51 -2.81
N ALA A 149 -5.49 3.58 -2.27
CA ALA A 149 -5.61 3.82 -0.84
C ALA A 149 -4.25 3.84 -0.10
N SER A 150 -4.24 3.65 1.23
CA SER A 150 -3.02 3.47 2.02
C SER A 150 -2.73 2.00 2.27
N CYS A 151 -1.51 1.69 2.70
CA CYS A 151 -1.13 0.35 3.16
C CYS A 151 -2.02 -0.13 4.32
N THR A 152 -2.32 0.74 5.27
CA THR A 152 -3.22 0.45 6.41
C THR A 152 -4.65 0.18 5.92
N THR A 153 -5.17 0.94 4.95
CA THR A 153 -6.50 0.67 4.37
C THR A 153 -6.52 -0.68 3.65
N ASN A 154 -5.44 -1.03 2.94
CA ASN A 154 -5.31 -2.33 2.27
C ASN A 154 -5.25 -3.51 3.27
N CYS A 155 -4.74 -3.30 4.49
CA CYS A 155 -4.80 -4.31 5.55
C CYS A 155 -6.19 -4.37 6.21
N LEU A 156 -6.76 -3.22 6.55
CA LEU A 156 -8.02 -3.14 7.29
C LEU A 156 -9.24 -3.58 6.48
N ALA A 157 -9.31 -3.21 5.20
CA ALA A 157 -10.49 -3.43 4.38
C ALA A 157 -10.84 -4.93 4.17
N PRO A 158 -9.88 -5.85 3.90
CA PRO A 158 -10.19 -7.27 3.78
C PRO A 158 -10.82 -7.87 5.04
N VAL A 159 -10.24 -7.65 6.21
CA VAL A 159 -10.79 -8.20 7.46
C VAL A 159 -12.11 -7.55 7.86
N ALA A 160 -12.24 -6.23 7.64
CA ALA A 160 -13.50 -5.52 7.85
C ALA A 160 -14.61 -6.03 6.91
N LYS A 161 -14.27 -6.36 5.66
CA LYS A 161 -15.21 -6.93 4.70
C LYS A 161 -15.72 -8.29 5.17
N VAL A 162 -14.84 -9.21 5.60
CA VAL A 162 -15.25 -10.52 6.10
C VAL A 162 -16.18 -10.39 7.30
N LEU A 163 -15.86 -9.52 8.25
CA LEU A 163 -16.72 -9.27 9.40
C LEU A 163 -18.07 -8.67 9.00
N ASN A 164 -18.06 -7.68 8.12
CA ASN A 164 -19.28 -6.99 7.69
C ASN A 164 -20.21 -7.89 6.88
N ASP A 165 -19.66 -8.68 5.97
CA ASP A 165 -20.43 -9.57 5.09
C ASP A 165 -21.12 -10.70 5.89
N ASN A 166 -20.52 -11.18 6.98
CA ASN A 166 -21.07 -12.29 7.79
C ASN A 166 -21.98 -11.79 8.93
N TRP A 167 -21.54 -10.79 9.67
CA TRP A 167 -22.25 -10.39 10.91
C TRP A 167 -22.69 -8.92 10.91
N GLY A 168 -22.21 -8.13 9.97
CA GLY A 168 -22.46 -6.69 9.94
C GLY A 168 -21.69 -5.94 11.05
N ILE A 169 -20.93 -4.92 10.68
CA ILE A 169 -20.27 -4.05 11.65
C ILE A 169 -21.22 -2.90 12.00
N LYS A 170 -21.51 -2.76 13.30
CA LYS A 170 -22.25 -1.63 13.85
C LYS A 170 -21.37 -0.41 13.98
N ARG A 171 -20.22 -0.55 14.62
CA ARG A 171 -19.18 0.48 14.80
C ARG A 171 -17.85 -0.15 15.20
N GLY A 172 -16.76 0.61 15.06
CA GLY A 172 -15.46 0.11 15.49
C GLY A 172 -14.40 1.20 15.57
N LEU A 173 -13.37 0.90 16.37
CA LEU A 173 -12.16 1.69 16.51
C LEU A 173 -10.96 0.87 16.05
N MET A 174 -10.12 1.49 15.22
CA MET A 174 -8.89 0.87 14.73
C MET A 174 -7.67 1.60 15.29
N THR A 175 -6.73 0.85 15.79
CA THR A 175 -5.38 1.32 16.04
C THR A 175 -4.42 0.58 15.13
N THR A 176 -3.56 1.31 14.42
CA THR A 176 -2.42 0.66 13.77
C THR A 176 -1.15 0.96 14.55
N VAL A 177 -0.44 -0.08 14.97
CA VAL A 177 0.94 0.05 15.43
C VAL A 177 1.81 -0.07 14.19
N HIS A 178 2.35 1.09 13.76
CA HIS A 178 2.91 1.24 12.40
C HIS A 178 4.41 1.45 12.45
N ALA A 179 5.12 0.75 11.58
CA ALA A 179 6.55 0.93 11.38
C ALA A 179 6.90 2.38 11.01
N ALA A 180 8.13 2.77 11.28
CA ALA A 180 8.69 4.04 10.87
C ALA A 180 8.68 4.16 9.33
N THR A 181 8.37 5.34 8.83
CA THR A 181 8.45 5.66 7.39
C THR A 181 9.36 6.86 7.18
N ALA A 182 9.66 7.19 5.93
CA ALA A 182 10.54 8.31 5.57
C ALA A 182 10.07 9.68 6.12
N THR A 183 8.82 9.78 6.59
CA THR A 183 8.29 11.01 7.19
C THR A 183 8.64 11.18 8.67
N GLN A 184 9.01 10.10 9.37
CA GLN A 184 9.46 10.17 10.76
C GLN A 184 10.86 10.79 10.83
N LYS A 185 11.10 11.55 11.92
CA LYS A 185 12.42 12.13 12.20
C LYS A 185 13.30 11.12 12.92
N THR A 186 14.60 11.08 12.56
CA THR A 186 15.58 10.27 13.29
C THR A 186 15.85 10.86 14.67
N VAL A 187 15.99 12.19 14.75
CA VAL A 187 16.14 13.00 15.96
C VAL A 187 15.09 14.09 15.99
N ASP A 188 14.87 14.72 17.16
CA ASP A 188 13.92 15.82 17.30
C ASP A 188 14.21 16.93 16.28
N GLY A 189 13.18 17.35 15.57
CA GLY A 189 13.27 18.40 14.55
C GLY A 189 11.94 19.11 14.33
N PRO A 190 11.93 20.25 13.66
CA PRO A 190 10.73 21.07 13.49
C PRO A 190 9.65 20.34 12.70
N SER A 191 8.41 20.46 13.14
CA SER A 191 7.21 20.00 12.47
C SER A 191 6.06 20.97 12.72
N ASN A 192 5.67 21.71 11.69
CA ASN A 192 4.67 22.77 11.81
C ASN A 192 3.22 22.24 11.89
N LYS A 193 2.95 21.07 11.34
CA LYS A 193 1.59 20.51 11.25
C LYS A 193 1.28 19.53 12.36
N ASP A 194 2.24 18.74 12.76
CA ASP A 194 2.13 17.72 13.79
C ASP A 194 3.37 17.74 14.67
N TRP A 195 3.26 18.32 15.85
CA TRP A 195 4.39 18.46 16.78
C TRP A 195 4.96 17.11 17.20
N ARG A 196 4.10 16.09 17.40
CA ARG A 196 4.53 14.74 17.71
C ARG A 196 5.33 14.11 16.57
N GLY A 197 4.96 14.39 15.32
CA GLY A 197 5.71 13.95 14.13
C GLY A 197 7.09 14.59 13.99
N GLY A 198 7.41 15.63 14.76
CA GLY A 198 8.75 16.23 14.87
C GLY A 198 9.68 15.50 15.84
N ARG A 199 9.18 14.55 16.64
CA ARG A 199 9.99 13.81 17.61
C ARG A 199 10.75 12.65 16.95
N GLY A 200 11.94 12.36 17.49
CA GLY A 200 12.77 11.26 17.04
C GLY A 200 12.09 9.90 17.26
N ILE A 201 12.11 9.05 16.23
CA ILE A 201 11.40 7.76 16.25
C ILE A 201 12.13 6.67 17.03
N LEU A 202 13.45 6.75 17.17
CA LEU A 202 14.28 5.61 17.64
C LEU A 202 13.94 5.13 19.05
N GLU A 203 13.45 6.03 19.93
CA GLU A 203 13.15 5.72 21.35
C GLU A 203 11.73 6.10 21.73
N ASN A 204 10.85 6.34 20.76
CA ASN A 204 9.51 6.84 21.01
C ASN A 204 8.41 5.95 20.46
N ILE A 205 7.27 5.98 21.15
CA ILE A 205 5.97 5.57 20.62
C ILE A 205 5.22 6.86 20.32
N ILE A 206 4.97 7.14 19.03
CA ILE A 206 4.46 8.44 18.58
C ILE A 206 3.00 8.30 18.14
N PRO A 207 2.01 8.82 18.90
CA PRO A 207 0.62 8.89 18.44
C PRO A 207 0.51 9.79 17.21
N SER A 208 -0.19 9.32 16.18
CA SER A 208 -0.39 10.03 14.91
C SER A 208 -1.81 9.84 14.42
N SER A 209 -2.34 10.84 13.74
CA SER A 209 -3.63 10.72 13.07
C SER A 209 -3.51 9.83 11.82
N THR A 210 -4.58 9.12 11.48
CA THR A 210 -4.69 8.38 10.23
C THR A 210 -6.08 8.48 9.63
N GLY A 211 -6.15 8.62 8.31
CA GLY A 211 -7.40 8.54 7.56
C GLY A 211 -7.80 7.13 7.15
N ALA A 212 -6.97 6.13 7.45
CA ALA A 212 -7.12 4.77 6.91
C ALA A 212 -8.46 4.12 7.25
N ALA A 213 -8.93 4.23 8.49
CA ALA A 213 -10.21 3.66 8.91
C ALA A 213 -11.41 4.37 8.24
N LYS A 214 -11.33 5.69 8.07
CA LYS A 214 -12.36 6.44 7.33
C LYS A 214 -12.36 6.10 5.84
N ALA A 215 -11.20 5.82 5.27
CA ALA A 215 -11.04 5.43 3.87
C ALA A 215 -11.71 4.07 3.57
N VAL A 216 -11.83 3.17 4.56
CA VAL A 216 -12.59 1.92 4.38
C VAL A 216 -14.03 2.19 3.98
N GLY A 217 -14.67 3.25 4.50
CA GLY A 217 -16.02 3.65 4.08
C GLY A 217 -16.13 4.14 2.63
N LYS A 218 -15.00 4.46 1.96
CA LYS A 218 -14.97 4.76 0.53
C LYS A 218 -14.92 3.51 -0.33
N VAL A 219 -14.31 2.43 0.16
CA VAL A 219 -14.16 1.16 -0.56
C VAL A 219 -15.24 0.13 -0.19
N ILE A 220 -15.82 0.26 1.00
CA ILE A 220 -16.97 -0.53 1.51
C ILE A 220 -18.03 0.48 2.00
N PRO A 221 -18.94 0.93 1.13
CA PRO A 221 -19.88 2.02 1.45
C PRO A 221 -20.75 1.78 2.69
N GLU A 222 -21.07 0.52 3.00
CA GLU A 222 -21.84 0.12 4.18
C GLU A 222 -21.12 0.43 5.50
N LEU A 223 -19.80 0.62 5.46
CA LEU A 223 -18.96 0.98 6.61
C LEU A 223 -18.70 2.49 6.72
N ASN A 224 -19.31 3.30 5.86
CA ASN A 224 -19.15 4.74 5.92
C ASN A 224 -19.63 5.28 7.29
N LYS A 225 -18.76 6.09 7.94
CA LYS A 225 -18.95 6.66 9.28
C LYS A 225 -19.05 5.64 10.43
N LYS A 226 -18.84 4.35 10.18
CA LYS A 226 -18.84 3.32 11.24
C LYS A 226 -17.47 3.04 11.83
N LEU A 227 -16.39 3.35 11.09
CA LEU A 227 -15.02 3.13 11.52
C LEU A 227 -14.24 4.44 11.62
N THR A 228 -13.46 4.57 12.68
CA THR A 228 -12.43 5.60 12.83
C THR A 228 -11.23 5.01 13.55
N GLY A 229 -10.11 5.74 13.63
CA GLY A 229 -8.92 5.19 14.27
C GLY A 229 -7.74 6.14 14.29
N MET A 230 -6.64 5.64 14.84
CA MET A 230 -5.38 6.34 14.97
C MET A 230 -4.20 5.40 14.71
N ALA A 231 -2.99 5.95 14.69
CA ALA A 231 -1.75 5.20 14.56
C ALA A 231 -0.84 5.47 15.76
N PHE A 232 -0.08 4.45 16.16
CA PHE A 232 1.16 4.64 16.92
C PHE A 232 2.34 4.33 15.99
N ARG A 233 3.26 5.29 15.80
CA ARG A 233 4.52 5.05 15.13
C ARG A 233 5.53 4.52 16.11
N VAL A 234 6.20 3.42 15.75
CA VAL A 234 7.16 2.71 16.60
C VAL A 234 8.49 2.53 15.88
N PRO A 235 9.61 2.30 16.61
CA PRO A 235 10.94 2.18 16.01
C PRO A 235 11.19 0.79 15.39
N THR A 236 10.26 0.34 14.54
CA THR A 236 10.43 -0.83 13.67
C THR A 236 10.63 -0.35 12.24
N SER A 237 11.48 -1.02 11.48
CA SER A 237 11.86 -0.60 10.12
C SER A 237 10.79 -0.92 9.08
N ASP A 238 10.00 -1.95 9.31
CA ASP A 238 8.95 -2.44 8.41
C ASP A 238 8.02 -3.41 9.15
N VAL A 239 6.92 -3.74 8.53
CA VAL A 239 5.78 -4.52 9.04
C VAL A 239 5.05 -3.79 10.16
N SER A 240 3.79 -3.62 9.93
CA SER A 240 2.83 -2.94 10.80
C SER A 240 1.69 -3.90 11.16
N VAL A 241 0.92 -3.53 12.17
CA VAL A 241 -0.23 -4.32 12.60
C VAL A 241 -1.47 -3.44 12.76
N VAL A 242 -2.61 -3.94 12.33
CA VAL A 242 -3.95 -3.39 12.62
C VAL A 242 -4.53 -4.13 13.81
N ASP A 243 -4.93 -3.36 14.81
CA ASP A 243 -5.80 -3.74 15.93
C ASP A 243 -7.18 -3.13 15.67
N LEU A 244 -8.16 -3.96 15.35
CA LEU A 244 -9.53 -3.54 15.08
C LEU A 244 -10.48 -4.08 16.13
N THR A 245 -11.05 -3.18 16.94
CA THR A 245 -12.11 -3.51 17.89
C THR A 245 -13.45 -3.06 17.32
N VAL A 246 -14.40 -4.00 17.19
CA VAL A 246 -15.72 -3.76 16.59
C VAL A 246 -16.86 -4.28 17.45
N GLU A 247 -18.00 -3.60 17.35
CA GLU A 247 -19.31 -4.07 17.76
C GLU A 247 -20.02 -4.59 16.51
N LEU A 248 -20.44 -5.86 16.53
CA LEU A 248 -21.14 -6.53 15.45
C LEU A 248 -22.68 -6.40 15.62
N ASN A 249 -23.43 -6.52 14.52
CA ASN A 249 -24.89 -6.51 14.56
C ASN A 249 -25.48 -7.86 14.93
N LYS A 250 -24.76 -8.97 14.66
CA LYS A 250 -25.19 -10.34 14.96
C LYS A 250 -24.18 -10.99 15.90
N GLU A 251 -24.68 -11.77 16.83
CA GLU A 251 -23.85 -12.58 17.70
C GLU A 251 -23.07 -13.64 16.92
N THR A 252 -21.87 -13.91 17.38
CA THR A 252 -20.98 -14.94 16.84
C THR A 252 -19.98 -15.41 17.91
N THR A 253 -19.21 -16.43 17.60
CA THR A 253 -18.07 -16.84 18.42
C THR A 253 -16.77 -16.40 17.77
N TYR A 254 -15.72 -16.24 18.56
CA TYR A 254 -14.39 -15.94 18.00
C TYR A 254 -13.89 -17.08 17.09
N ALA A 255 -14.27 -18.35 17.39
CA ALA A 255 -13.95 -19.50 16.55
C ALA A 255 -14.61 -19.40 15.16
N ASP A 256 -15.86 -18.92 15.08
CA ASP A 256 -16.54 -18.71 13.79
C ASP A 256 -15.87 -17.60 12.98
N ILE A 257 -15.40 -16.53 13.66
CA ILE A 257 -14.63 -15.46 13.00
C ILE A 257 -13.34 -16.02 12.42
N CYS A 258 -12.57 -16.81 13.19
CA CYS A 258 -11.35 -17.47 12.71
C CYS A 258 -11.64 -18.38 11.50
N ALA A 259 -12.72 -19.17 11.56
CA ALA A 259 -13.14 -20.04 10.47
C ALA A 259 -13.49 -19.26 9.20
N ALA A 260 -14.23 -18.14 9.33
CA ALA A 260 -14.59 -17.27 8.21
C ALA A 260 -13.37 -16.60 7.58
N MET A 261 -12.43 -16.09 8.40
CA MET A 261 -11.18 -15.50 7.94
C MET A 261 -10.32 -16.54 7.20
N LYS A 262 -10.20 -17.76 7.74
CA LYS A 262 -9.48 -18.88 7.11
C LYS A 262 -10.11 -19.26 5.76
N ALA A 263 -11.43 -19.37 5.72
CA ALA A 263 -12.15 -19.66 4.47
C ALA A 263 -11.96 -18.56 3.42
N ALA A 264 -12.04 -17.29 3.82
CA ALA A 264 -11.82 -16.16 2.92
C ALA A 264 -10.38 -16.14 2.37
N SER A 265 -9.37 -16.42 3.20
CA SER A 265 -7.96 -16.44 2.82
C SER A 265 -7.63 -17.55 1.82
N GLN A 266 -8.32 -18.67 1.90
CA GLN A 266 -8.16 -19.80 0.97
C GLN A 266 -9.04 -19.70 -0.28
N GLY A 267 -10.08 -18.87 -0.23
CA GLY A 267 -11.10 -18.70 -1.26
C GLY A 267 -11.07 -17.34 -1.94
N ALA A 268 -12.11 -16.56 -1.73
CA ALA A 268 -12.37 -15.31 -2.46
C ALA A 268 -11.30 -14.23 -2.29
N MET A 269 -10.55 -14.25 -1.20
CA MET A 269 -9.48 -13.29 -0.89
C MET A 269 -8.08 -13.91 -0.92
N LYS A 270 -7.92 -15.04 -1.60
CA LYS A 270 -6.61 -15.68 -1.76
C LYS A 270 -5.59 -14.71 -2.38
N GLY A 271 -4.41 -14.60 -1.74
CA GLY A 271 -3.36 -13.68 -2.15
C GLY A 271 -3.59 -12.22 -1.70
N VAL A 272 -4.69 -11.93 -1.02
CA VAL A 272 -4.99 -10.62 -0.41
C VAL A 272 -5.02 -10.74 1.11
N LEU A 273 -5.83 -11.67 1.61
CA LEU A 273 -5.94 -12.04 3.00
C LEU A 273 -5.15 -13.32 3.25
N GLY A 274 -4.18 -13.26 4.17
CA GLY A 274 -3.50 -14.40 4.76
C GLY A 274 -4.14 -14.78 6.09
N TYR A 275 -3.74 -15.92 6.64
CA TYR A 275 -4.20 -16.45 7.91
C TYR A 275 -3.04 -17.13 8.64
N THR A 276 -2.90 -16.85 9.94
CA THR A 276 -1.97 -17.56 10.82
C THR A 276 -2.65 -17.89 12.14
N ASP A 277 -2.28 -19.03 12.71
CA ASP A 277 -2.59 -19.46 14.08
C ASP A 277 -1.30 -19.80 14.86
N GLU A 278 -0.15 -19.33 14.33
CA GLU A 278 1.16 -19.45 14.95
C GLU A 278 1.49 -18.23 15.79
N LYS A 279 2.42 -18.38 16.73
CA LYS A 279 2.89 -17.30 17.61
C LYS A 279 3.96 -16.47 16.91
N VAL A 280 3.52 -15.55 16.07
CA VAL A 280 4.34 -14.74 15.18
C VAL A 280 4.53 -13.31 15.70
N VAL A 281 5.52 -12.64 15.13
CA VAL A 281 5.83 -11.22 15.37
C VAL A 281 6.08 -10.49 14.05
N ALA A 282 6.16 -9.16 14.08
CA ALA A 282 6.26 -8.32 12.88
C ALA A 282 7.32 -8.79 11.86
N THR A 283 8.52 -9.19 12.32
CA THR A 283 9.62 -9.55 11.42
C THR A 283 9.37 -10.80 10.59
N ASP A 284 8.42 -11.66 10.99
CA ASP A 284 8.06 -12.88 10.28
C ASP A 284 7.31 -12.58 8.97
N PHE A 285 6.75 -11.37 8.85
CA PHE A 285 5.98 -10.92 7.68
C PHE A 285 6.75 -10.01 6.72
N ARG A 286 8.07 -9.86 6.89
CA ARG A 286 8.87 -9.11 5.90
C ARG A 286 8.86 -9.81 4.56
N GLY A 287 8.45 -9.09 3.51
CA GLY A 287 8.28 -9.63 2.17
C GLY A 287 6.97 -10.38 1.95
N GLU A 288 6.01 -10.31 2.89
CA GLU A 288 4.67 -10.88 2.71
C GLU A 288 3.91 -10.12 1.62
N SER A 289 3.38 -10.86 0.65
CA SER A 289 2.65 -10.30 -0.48
C SER A 289 1.17 -10.05 -0.19
N CYS A 290 0.59 -10.73 0.80
CA CYS A 290 -0.76 -10.42 1.28
C CYS A 290 -0.71 -9.06 2.00
N THR A 291 -1.71 -8.23 1.76
CA THR A 291 -1.81 -6.91 2.43
C THR A 291 -2.49 -6.99 3.79
N SER A 292 -2.99 -8.16 4.18
CA SER A 292 -3.64 -8.40 5.46
C SER A 292 -3.43 -9.85 5.84
N VAL A 293 -2.74 -10.13 6.93
CA VAL A 293 -2.61 -11.48 7.47
C VAL A 293 -3.32 -11.52 8.82
N PHE A 294 -4.49 -12.14 8.83
CA PHE A 294 -5.28 -12.30 10.06
C PHE A 294 -4.56 -13.23 11.04
N ASP A 295 -4.38 -12.76 12.27
CA ASP A 295 -3.76 -13.50 13.37
C ASP A 295 -4.84 -14.03 14.30
N ALA A 296 -5.07 -15.33 14.23
CA ALA A 296 -6.13 -16.00 14.99
C ALA A 296 -5.77 -16.14 16.48
N ASP A 297 -4.48 -16.18 16.83
CA ASP A 297 -4.03 -16.34 18.21
C ASP A 297 -3.99 -14.99 18.97
N ALA A 298 -3.87 -13.87 18.25
CA ALA A 298 -3.74 -12.55 18.86
C ALA A 298 -5.07 -11.82 19.14
N GLY A 299 -6.16 -12.24 18.51
CA GLY A 299 -7.47 -11.61 18.71
C GLY A 299 -8.26 -12.20 19.89
N MET A 300 -9.41 -11.60 20.19
CA MET A 300 -10.29 -12.03 21.29
C MET A 300 -11.72 -11.53 21.11
N ALA A 301 -12.65 -12.18 21.81
CA ALA A 301 -14.00 -11.68 21.98
C ALA A 301 -14.27 -11.42 23.47
N LEU A 302 -14.93 -10.30 23.76
CA LEU A 302 -15.42 -10.03 25.13
C LEU A 302 -16.79 -10.71 25.33
N ASP A 303 -17.61 -10.66 24.30
CA ASP A 303 -18.92 -11.31 24.23
C ASP A 303 -19.23 -11.68 22.76
N GLY A 304 -20.46 -12.13 22.48
CA GLY A 304 -20.87 -12.56 21.15
C GLY A 304 -20.89 -11.43 20.10
N THR A 305 -20.80 -10.18 20.51
CA THR A 305 -20.89 -9.02 19.59
C THR A 305 -19.70 -8.09 19.64
N PHE A 306 -18.88 -8.11 20.70
CA PHE A 306 -17.78 -7.19 20.88
C PHE A 306 -16.44 -7.91 20.78
N VAL A 307 -15.75 -7.69 19.67
CA VAL A 307 -14.58 -8.48 19.28
C VAL A 307 -13.40 -7.57 18.90
N LYS A 308 -12.19 -8.08 19.17
CA LYS A 308 -10.92 -7.51 18.72
C LYS A 308 -10.27 -8.49 17.75
N ILE A 309 -9.88 -8.02 16.58
CA ILE A 309 -9.07 -8.77 15.64
C ILE A 309 -7.74 -8.08 15.37
N VAL A 310 -6.74 -8.88 15.03
CA VAL A 310 -5.39 -8.45 14.72
C VAL A 310 -5.03 -8.91 13.31
N ALA A 311 -4.42 -8.01 12.53
CA ALA A 311 -3.93 -8.34 11.19
C ALA A 311 -2.59 -7.67 10.92
N TRP A 312 -1.62 -8.46 10.43
CA TRP A 312 -0.27 -8.03 10.06
C TRP A 312 -0.20 -7.61 8.60
N TYR A 313 0.70 -6.70 8.27
CA TYR A 313 0.98 -6.32 6.89
C TYR A 313 2.39 -5.76 6.71
N ASP A 314 3.07 -6.23 5.66
CA ASP A 314 4.24 -5.54 5.16
C ASP A 314 3.77 -4.26 4.45
N ASN A 315 4.01 -3.12 5.09
CA ASN A 315 3.48 -1.83 4.63
C ASN A 315 4.18 -1.31 3.37
N GLU A 316 5.25 -1.95 2.91
CA GLU A 316 6.00 -1.62 1.69
C GLU A 316 5.78 -2.67 0.60
N TRP A 317 6.12 -3.94 0.86
CA TRP A 317 6.11 -5.01 -0.13
C TRP A 317 4.71 -5.45 -0.52
N GLY A 318 3.89 -5.85 0.43
CA GLY A 318 2.51 -6.30 0.17
C GLY A 318 1.69 -5.20 -0.51
N TYR A 319 1.84 -3.96 -0.04
CA TYR A 319 1.20 -2.80 -0.66
C TYR A 319 1.64 -2.59 -2.11
N SER A 320 2.95 -2.65 -2.39
CA SER A 320 3.49 -2.49 -3.75
C SER A 320 3.04 -3.60 -4.70
N CYS A 321 2.91 -4.83 -4.22
CA CYS A 321 2.32 -5.92 -4.97
C CYS A 321 0.86 -5.62 -5.36
N LYS A 322 0.06 -5.02 -4.47
CA LYS A 322 -1.34 -4.68 -4.78
C LYS A 322 -1.49 -3.45 -5.67
N VAL A 323 -0.54 -2.53 -5.66
CA VAL A 323 -0.45 -1.49 -6.71
C VAL A 323 -0.34 -2.16 -8.09
N LEU A 324 0.51 -3.18 -8.24
CA LEU A 324 0.68 -3.90 -9.51
C LEU A 324 -0.53 -4.78 -9.87
N GLU A 325 -1.21 -5.38 -8.90
CA GLU A 325 -2.47 -6.07 -9.17
C GLU A 325 -3.56 -5.11 -9.67
N MET A 326 -3.64 -3.91 -9.09
CA MET A 326 -4.56 -2.87 -9.60
C MET A 326 -4.13 -2.35 -10.99
N VAL A 327 -2.84 -2.27 -11.29
CA VAL A 327 -2.34 -2.00 -12.65
C VAL A 327 -2.87 -3.06 -13.64
N ARG A 328 -2.88 -4.35 -13.28
CA ARG A 328 -3.49 -5.42 -14.09
C ARG A 328 -5.00 -5.23 -14.29
N VAL A 329 -5.71 -4.82 -13.24
CA VAL A 329 -7.15 -4.50 -13.34
C VAL A 329 -7.38 -3.33 -14.28
N MET A 330 -6.57 -2.28 -14.16
CA MET A 330 -6.68 -1.08 -15.01
C MET A 330 -6.33 -1.36 -16.48
N ALA A 331 -5.49 -2.34 -16.77
CA ALA A 331 -5.04 -2.67 -18.13
C ALA A 331 -6.06 -3.50 -18.94
N LYS A 332 -7.06 -4.07 -18.27
CA LYS A 332 -8.18 -4.78 -18.93
C LYS A 332 -9.16 -3.80 -19.56
#